data_f1de16dd411d7abb0da0b3d57eca4f31
#
_entry.id   f1de16dd411d7abb0da0b3d57eca4f31
#
_cell.length_a   1.000
_cell.length_b   1.000
_cell.length_c   1.000
_cell.angle_alpha   90.00
_cell.angle_beta   90.00
_cell.angle_gamma   90.00
#
_symmetry.space_group_name_H-M   'P 1'
#
loop_
_entity.id
_entity.type
_entity.pdbx_description
1 polymer ?
#
loop_
_entity_poly.entity_id
_entity_poly.type
_entity_poly.pdbx_seq_one_letter_code
_entity_poly.pdbx_strand_id
1 'polypeptide(L)'
;MTGTSHQRWDELLDNIAGLLPAGTASVVIDGPRGQAEVVAARLAATLRAAARPCSRLAGGATRAAEDAAPAAGTIVLADGPGWRTARDWDVVIWLRTDPDPDGDAGASIVIDLHDPAWPVIRRVAAPLASQGPWYIPETRAFFSARAATWDTKFGNDLPAYAAAIAQACIPEHGTVIDVGCGNGRALPALRQAVGAGGTVIAVDLTPEMLRNARARGRAARAGLILADVRQLPFASASADAVFAAGLITHLPDAEAGLRQLARVTRPGGLLILFHPSGRAALAARHGRALEPDEPLAAASLQRSTRNAGWQLTTYDDAESRFLAIATRR
;
A
#
# COMPACT_ATOMS: atom_id res chain seq x y z
N MET A 1 -25.03 1.12 -11.88
CA MET A 1 -24.10 1.38 -10.75
C MET A 1 -24.90 1.99 -9.61
N THR A 2 -24.72 1.51 -8.39
CA THR A 2 -25.36 2.07 -7.18
C THR A 2 -24.75 3.45 -6.85
N GLY A 3 -25.43 4.30 -6.08
CA GLY A 3 -24.90 5.62 -5.69
C GLY A 3 -23.50 5.57 -5.08
N THR A 4 -23.21 4.55 -4.29
CA THR A 4 -21.88 4.31 -3.67
C THR A 4 -20.78 4.03 -4.68
N SER A 5 -21.09 3.33 -5.79
CA SER A 5 -20.13 3.06 -6.87
C SER A 5 -19.78 4.32 -7.67
N HIS A 6 -20.73 5.22 -7.93
CA HIS A 6 -20.45 6.50 -8.59
C HIS A 6 -19.56 7.37 -7.70
N GLN A 7 -19.92 7.50 -6.42
CA GLN A 7 -19.14 8.27 -5.46
C GLN A 7 -17.69 7.76 -5.36
N ARG A 8 -17.48 6.42 -5.33
CA ARG A 8 -16.14 5.83 -5.28
C ARG A 8 -15.29 6.18 -6.52
N TRP A 9 -15.91 6.15 -7.71
CA TRP A 9 -15.24 6.57 -8.93
C TRP A 9 -14.85 8.05 -8.92
N ASP A 10 -15.74 8.92 -8.43
CA ASP A 10 -15.46 10.36 -8.36
C ASP A 10 -14.30 10.64 -7.39
N GLU A 11 -14.29 10.02 -6.21
CA GLU A 11 -13.18 10.10 -5.25
C GLU A 11 -11.84 9.62 -5.85
N LEU A 12 -11.85 8.50 -6.60
CA LEU A 12 -10.66 7.99 -7.28
C LEU A 12 -10.13 8.98 -8.31
N LEU A 13 -11.02 9.52 -9.14
CA LEU A 13 -10.64 10.46 -10.22
C LEU A 13 -10.12 11.78 -9.65
N ASP A 14 -10.68 12.27 -8.55
CA ASP A 14 -10.19 13.44 -7.82
C ASP A 14 -8.78 13.17 -7.25
N ASN A 15 -8.55 11.99 -6.67
CA ASN A 15 -7.23 11.59 -6.20
C ASN A 15 -6.21 11.51 -7.34
N ILE A 16 -6.59 10.94 -8.49
CA ILE A 16 -5.72 10.90 -9.69
C ILE A 16 -5.42 12.32 -10.18
N ALA A 17 -6.45 13.16 -10.29
CA ALA A 17 -6.25 14.56 -10.71
C ALA A 17 -5.27 15.29 -9.77
N GLY A 18 -5.36 15.05 -8.46
CA GLY A 18 -4.43 15.61 -7.46
C GLY A 18 -2.99 15.08 -7.57
N LEU A 19 -2.80 13.88 -8.11
CA LEU A 19 -1.48 13.28 -8.33
C LEU A 19 -0.79 13.80 -9.60
N LEU A 20 -1.54 14.28 -10.59
CA LEU A 20 -0.96 14.76 -11.85
C LEU A 20 -0.22 16.07 -11.64
N PRO A 21 0.92 16.28 -12.32
CA PRO A 21 1.70 17.52 -12.27
C PRO A 21 0.82 18.76 -12.50
N ALA A 22 1.10 19.84 -11.79
CA ALA A 22 0.35 21.10 -11.95
C ALA A 22 0.58 21.80 -13.28
N GLY A 23 1.72 21.52 -13.94
CA GLY A 23 2.10 22.07 -15.25
C GLY A 23 1.59 21.22 -16.41
N THR A 24 2.17 21.47 -17.58
CA THR A 24 1.96 20.63 -18.77
C THR A 24 2.50 19.23 -18.52
N ALA A 25 1.70 18.21 -18.79
CA ALA A 25 2.12 16.83 -18.70
C ALA A 25 1.39 15.95 -19.72
N SER A 26 2.09 14.91 -20.15
CA SER A 26 1.55 13.85 -21.00
C SER A 26 1.19 12.63 -20.15
N VAL A 27 -0.03 12.15 -20.31
CA VAL A 27 -0.58 11.04 -19.50
C VAL A 27 -1.16 9.99 -20.43
N VAL A 28 -0.72 8.74 -20.28
CA VAL A 28 -1.35 7.63 -20.98
C VAL A 28 -2.11 6.75 -19.98
N ILE A 29 -3.31 6.36 -20.35
CA ILE A 29 -4.13 5.39 -19.63
C ILE A 29 -4.18 4.11 -20.46
N ASP A 30 -3.64 3.03 -19.91
CA ASP A 30 -3.54 1.74 -20.57
C ASP A 30 -4.16 0.64 -19.71
N GLY A 31 -4.59 -0.44 -20.37
CA GLY A 31 -5.27 -1.57 -19.72
C GLY A 31 -6.26 -2.24 -20.66
N PRO A 32 -7.24 -3.01 -20.11
CA PRO A 32 -8.22 -3.73 -20.90
C PRO A 32 -9.00 -2.82 -21.86
N ARG A 33 -9.25 -3.33 -23.07
CA ARG A 33 -9.95 -2.59 -24.12
C ARG A 33 -11.28 -2.01 -23.63
N GLY A 34 -11.56 -0.77 -24.00
CA GLY A 34 -12.78 -0.04 -23.64
C GLY A 34 -12.77 0.57 -22.24
N GLN A 35 -11.98 0.04 -21.31
CA GLN A 35 -11.91 0.60 -19.95
C GLN A 35 -11.02 1.84 -19.91
N ALA A 36 -9.87 1.81 -20.58
CA ALA A 36 -8.96 2.94 -20.65
C ALA A 36 -9.66 4.19 -21.24
N GLU A 37 -10.45 4.02 -22.31
CA GLU A 37 -11.23 5.09 -22.94
C GLU A 37 -12.26 5.70 -21.97
N VAL A 38 -12.99 4.85 -21.24
CA VAL A 38 -14.00 5.31 -20.25
C VAL A 38 -13.32 6.08 -19.12
N VAL A 39 -12.21 5.56 -18.58
CA VAL A 39 -11.48 6.22 -17.49
C VAL A 39 -10.88 7.55 -17.98
N ALA A 40 -10.30 7.58 -19.18
CA ALA A 40 -9.76 8.81 -19.76
C ALA A 40 -10.83 9.88 -19.97
N ALA A 41 -12.02 9.49 -20.45
CA ALA A 41 -13.14 10.41 -20.64
C ALA A 41 -13.58 11.03 -19.30
N ARG A 42 -13.71 10.21 -18.27
CA ARG A 42 -14.09 10.65 -16.91
C ARG A 42 -13.00 11.53 -16.28
N LEU A 43 -11.72 11.12 -16.36
CA LEU A 43 -10.60 11.93 -15.85
C LEU A 43 -10.52 13.28 -16.55
N ALA A 44 -10.72 13.33 -17.87
CA ALA A 44 -10.77 14.59 -18.60
C ALA A 44 -11.91 15.51 -18.13
N ALA A 45 -13.06 14.95 -17.79
CA ALA A 45 -14.19 15.70 -17.22
C ALA A 45 -13.84 16.24 -15.82
N THR A 46 -13.25 15.44 -14.96
CA THR A 46 -12.79 15.83 -13.60
C THR A 46 -11.75 16.95 -13.68
N LEU A 47 -10.75 16.83 -14.58
CA LEU A 47 -9.73 17.87 -14.77
C LEU A 47 -10.33 19.20 -15.22
N ARG A 48 -11.28 19.18 -16.17
CA ARG A 48 -11.96 20.39 -16.62
C ARG A 48 -12.82 21.02 -15.54
N ALA A 49 -13.52 20.20 -14.74
CA ALA A 49 -14.31 20.67 -13.59
C ALA A 49 -13.41 21.35 -12.54
N ALA A 50 -12.16 20.87 -12.39
CA ALA A 50 -11.14 21.48 -11.53
C ALA A 50 -10.38 22.65 -12.21
N ALA A 51 -10.90 23.21 -13.32
CA ALA A 51 -10.29 24.27 -14.10
C ALA A 51 -8.85 23.95 -14.60
N ARG A 52 -8.54 22.67 -14.81
CA ARG A 52 -7.27 22.22 -15.38
C ARG A 52 -7.44 21.92 -16.88
N PRO A 53 -6.74 22.66 -17.77
CA PRO A 53 -6.82 22.44 -19.21
C PRO A 53 -6.45 21.00 -19.56
N CYS A 54 -7.28 20.34 -20.36
CA CYS A 54 -7.08 18.95 -20.75
C CYS A 54 -7.48 18.74 -22.21
N SER A 55 -6.58 18.16 -23.00
CA SER A 55 -6.82 17.65 -24.33
C SER A 55 -6.72 16.14 -24.38
N ARG A 56 -7.52 15.48 -25.25
CA ARG A 56 -7.44 14.05 -25.49
C ARG A 56 -6.92 13.76 -26.88
N LEU A 57 -5.99 12.81 -26.97
CA LEU A 57 -5.55 12.23 -28.24
C LEU A 57 -6.50 11.06 -28.52
N ALA A 58 -7.33 11.20 -29.56
CA ALA A 58 -8.26 10.15 -29.96
C ALA A 58 -7.50 8.93 -30.51
N GLY A 59 -7.96 7.71 -30.22
CA GLY A 59 -7.43 6.48 -30.81
C GLY A 59 -7.49 6.54 -32.33
N GLY A 60 -6.33 6.44 -33.01
CA GLY A 60 -6.19 6.60 -34.44
C GLY A 60 -5.85 8.03 -34.89
N ALA A 61 -5.52 8.94 -34.00
CA ALA A 61 -4.99 10.25 -34.34
C ALA A 61 -3.71 10.11 -35.18
N THR A 62 -3.68 10.76 -36.31
CA THR A 62 -2.53 10.81 -37.24
C THR A 62 -1.36 11.51 -36.52
N ARG A 63 -0.14 11.12 -36.87
CA ARG A 63 1.14 11.68 -36.38
C ARG A 63 1.19 13.22 -36.31
N ALA A 64 0.41 13.91 -37.14
CA ALA A 64 0.28 15.38 -37.17
C ALA A 64 -0.40 15.99 -35.92
N ALA A 65 -1.22 15.24 -35.17
CA ALA A 65 -1.80 15.70 -33.89
C ALA A 65 -0.85 15.47 -32.68
N GLU A 66 0.18 14.65 -32.89
CA GLU A 66 1.21 14.34 -31.90
C GLU A 66 2.27 15.45 -31.80
N ASP A 67 2.53 16.19 -32.89
CA ASP A 67 3.61 17.18 -32.99
C ASP A 67 3.21 18.59 -32.52
N ALA A 68 1.94 18.84 -32.26
CA ALA A 68 1.49 20.13 -31.75
C ALA A 68 1.86 20.25 -30.25
N ALA A 69 2.81 21.09 -29.90
CA ALA A 69 3.13 21.41 -28.53
C ALA A 69 1.87 21.88 -27.80
N PRO A 70 1.47 21.21 -26.69
CA PRO A 70 0.29 21.63 -25.96
C PRO A 70 0.49 23.02 -25.34
N ALA A 71 -0.60 23.78 -25.20
CA ALA A 71 -0.55 25.04 -24.47
C ALA A 71 -0.02 24.83 -23.03
N ALA A 72 0.68 25.82 -22.52
CA ALA A 72 1.24 25.76 -21.19
C ALA A 72 0.16 25.38 -20.13
N GLY A 73 0.48 24.47 -19.22
CA GLY A 73 -0.44 23.99 -18.18
C GLY A 73 -1.48 22.98 -18.65
N THR A 74 -1.41 22.50 -19.91
CA THR A 74 -2.38 21.53 -20.45
C THR A 74 -1.94 20.09 -20.15
N ILE A 75 -2.85 19.27 -19.62
CA ILE A 75 -2.70 17.82 -19.53
C ILE A 75 -3.13 17.19 -20.84
N VAL A 76 -2.22 16.44 -21.47
CA VAL A 76 -2.52 15.68 -22.69
C VAL A 76 -2.80 14.23 -22.30
N LEU A 77 -4.03 13.77 -22.50
CA LEU A 77 -4.45 12.38 -22.22
C LEU A 77 -4.50 11.56 -23.50
N ALA A 78 -3.86 10.39 -23.47
CA ALA A 78 -4.07 9.34 -24.46
C ALA A 78 -4.62 8.09 -23.78
N ASP A 79 -5.36 7.27 -24.51
CA ASP A 79 -5.98 6.05 -23.99
C ASP A 79 -5.95 4.92 -25.02
N GLY A 80 -5.79 3.69 -24.49
CA GLY A 80 -5.85 2.47 -25.26
C GLY A 80 -4.50 1.90 -25.71
N PRO A 81 -4.54 0.69 -26.30
CA PRO A 81 -3.33 -0.05 -26.65
C PRO A 81 -2.55 0.66 -27.78
N GLY A 82 -1.22 0.60 -27.66
CA GLY A 82 -0.30 1.19 -28.63
C GLY A 82 0.19 2.59 -28.27
N TRP A 83 -0.53 3.37 -27.47
CA TRP A 83 -0.04 4.67 -27.02
C TRP A 83 1.14 4.56 -26.05
N ARG A 84 1.10 3.58 -25.13
CA ARG A 84 2.14 3.41 -24.11
C ARG A 84 3.55 3.26 -24.69
N THR A 85 3.67 2.58 -25.83
CA THR A 85 4.95 2.34 -26.52
C THR A 85 5.25 3.34 -27.63
N ALA A 86 4.31 4.24 -27.95
CA ALA A 86 4.48 5.19 -29.06
C ALA A 86 5.49 6.30 -28.74
N ARG A 87 5.63 6.66 -27.48
CA ARG A 87 6.56 7.70 -27.00
C ARG A 87 6.77 7.57 -25.48
N ASP A 88 7.70 8.35 -24.92
CA ASP A 88 7.83 8.54 -23.49
C ASP A 88 6.67 9.39 -22.95
N TRP A 89 6.12 8.96 -21.82
CA TRP A 89 5.02 9.62 -21.11
C TRP A 89 5.48 10.09 -19.74
N ASP A 90 5.05 11.30 -19.34
CA ASP A 90 5.34 11.81 -17.99
C ASP A 90 4.63 10.97 -16.92
N VAL A 91 3.40 10.49 -17.22
CA VAL A 91 2.62 9.63 -16.32
C VAL A 91 1.98 8.48 -17.11
N VAL A 92 2.22 7.27 -16.65
CA VAL A 92 1.59 6.06 -17.15
C VAL A 92 0.61 5.55 -16.08
N ILE A 93 -0.68 5.50 -16.41
CA ILE A 93 -1.74 4.94 -15.57
C ILE A 93 -2.09 3.56 -16.12
N TRP A 94 -1.88 2.52 -15.31
CA TRP A 94 -2.22 1.16 -15.65
C TRP A 94 -3.51 0.73 -14.96
N LEU A 95 -4.49 0.23 -15.73
CA LEU A 95 -5.75 -0.33 -15.24
C LEU A 95 -5.61 -1.84 -15.14
N ARG A 96 -5.52 -2.36 -13.91
CA ARG A 96 -5.35 -3.79 -13.64
C ARG A 96 -6.68 -4.45 -13.31
N THR A 97 -7.10 -5.43 -14.13
CA THR A 97 -8.28 -6.29 -13.86
C THR A 97 -7.89 -7.67 -13.38
N ASP A 98 -6.82 -8.23 -13.95
CA ASP A 98 -6.26 -9.54 -13.64
C ASP A 98 -4.77 -9.41 -13.31
N PRO A 99 -4.17 -10.43 -12.68
CA PRO A 99 -2.72 -10.48 -12.54
C PRO A 99 -2.05 -10.40 -13.91
N ASP A 100 -1.34 -9.32 -14.15
CA ASP A 100 -0.54 -9.10 -15.35
C ASP A 100 0.82 -8.57 -14.92
N PRO A 101 1.85 -9.45 -14.87
CA PRO A 101 3.18 -9.09 -14.39
C PRO A 101 3.86 -8.04 -15.26
N ASP A 102 3.57 -8.00 -16.57
CA ASP A 102 4.20 -7.06 -17.50
C ASP A 102 3.46 -5.72 -17.55
N GLY A 103 2.16 -5.72 -17.31
CA GLY A 103 1.32 -4.52 -17.33
C GLY A 103 1.68 -3.50 -16.27
N ASP A 104 2.02 -3.95 -15.07
CA ASP A 104 2.42 -3.07 -13.95
C ASP A 104 3.83 -2.46 -14.15
N ALA A 105 4.67 -3.05 -15.01
CA ALA A 105 6.04 -2.60 -15.23
C ALA A 105 6.09 -1.18 -15.80
N GLY A 106 6.82 -0.28 -15.16
CA GLY A 106 6.95 1.12 -15.58
C GLY A 106 5.69 1.98 -15.42
N ALA A 107 4.61 1.48 -14.82
CA ALA A 107 3.45 2.32 -14.53
C ALA A 107 3.73 3.31 -13.39
N SER A 108 3.34 4.57 -13.59
CA SER A 108 3.41 5.61 -12.55
C SER A 108 2.29 5.50 -11.54
N ILE A 109 1.10 5.07 -11.97
CA ILE A 109 -0.09 4.84 -11.13
C ILE A 109 -0.71 3.50 -11.55
N VAL A 110 -0.98 2.63 -10.57
CA VAL A 110 -1.71 1.37 -10.82
C VAL A 110 -3.07 1.44 -10.14
N ILE A 111 -4.12 1.27 -10.92
CA ILE A 111 -5.51 1.22 -10.47
C ILE A 111 -6.00 -0.22 -10.51
N ASP A 112 -6.46 -0.74 -9.39
CA ASP A 112 -7.09 -2.07 -9.27
C ASP A 112 -8.57 -1.94 -9.66
N LEU A 113 -8.94 -2.62 -10.73
CA LEU A 113 -10.30 -2.75 -11.25
C LEU A 113 -10.83 -4.18 -11.15
N HIS A 114 -10.23 -5.03 -10.30
CA HIS A 114 -10.75 -6.38 -10.05
C HIS A 114 -12.24 -6.36 -9.64
N ASP A 115 -12.64 -5.36 -8.87
CA ASP A 115 -14.05 -4.97 -8.68
C ASP A 115 -14.28 -3.61 -9.39
N PRO A 116 -14.86 -3.61 -10.61
CA PRO A 116 -15.12 -2.37 -11.34
C PRO A 116 -16.10 -1.42 -10.64
N ALA A 117 -16.88 -1.91 -9.68
CA ALA A 117 -17.77 -1.10 -8.86
C ALA A 117 -17.01 -0.41 -7.70
N TRP A 118 -15.81 -0.90 -7.38
CA TRP A 118 -14.99 -0.41 -6.28
C TRP A 118 -13.51 -0.26 -6.65
N PRO A 119 -13.18 0.63 -7.60
CA PRO A 119 -11.80 0.86 -8.04
C PRO A 119 -10.95 1.48 -6.93
N VAL A 120 -9.64 1.13 -6.90
CA VAL A 120 -8.70 1.69 -5.92
C VAL A 120 -7.32 1.92 -6.53
N ILE A 121 -6.63 3.01 -6.15
CA ILE A 121 -5.22 3.20 -6.46
C ILE A 121 -4.41 2.26 -5.57
N ARG A 122 -3.60 1.39 -6.17
CA ARG A 122 -2.78 0.41 -5.46
C ARG A 122 -1.31 0.79 -5.35
N ARG A 123 -0.81 1.51 -6.34
CA ARG A 123 0.58 1.95 -6.39
C ARG A 123 0.65 3.32 -7.05
N VAL A 124 1.50 4.15 -6.49
CA VAL A 124 1.92 5.43 -7.08
C VAL A 124 3.44 5.47 -7.01
N ALA A 125 4.09 5.78 -8.12
CA ALA A 125 5.54 5.89 -8.19
C ALA A 125 6.05 7.05 -7.30
N ALA A 126 7.23 6.89 -6.72
CA ALA A 126 7.79 7.83 -5.74
C ALA A 126 7.75 9.31 -6.14
N PRO A 127 8.02 9.70 -7.40
CA PRO A 127 7.93 11.12 -7.81
C PRO A 127 6.53 11.72 -7.65
N LEU A 128 5.47 10.91 -7.81
CA LEU A 128 4.08 11.35 -7.69
C LEU A 128 3.50 11.09 -6.29
N ALA A 129 4.02 10.12 -5.57
CA ALA A 129 3.46 9.65 -4.31
C ALA A 129 3.37 10.71 -3.21
N SER A 130 4.23 11.74 -3.27
CA SER A 130 4.23 12.90 -2.37
C SER A 130 3.15 13.93 -2.70
N GLN A 131 2.51 13.80 -3.86
CA GLN A 131 1.50 14.75 -4.33
C GLN A 131 0.11 14.34 -3.81
N GLY A 132 -0.61 15.28 -3.22
CA GLY A 132 -1.97 15.10 -2.77
C GLY A 132 -2.18 14.09 -1.62
N PRO A 133 -3.41 14.01 -1.10
CA PRO A 133 -3.76 13.18 0.07
C PRO A 133 -4.23 11.76 -0.33
N TRP A 134 -3.89 11.23 -1.50
CA TRP A 134 -4.44 9.99 -2.08
C TRP A 134 -4.31 8.74 -1.19
N TYR A 135 -3.23 8.63 -0.41
CA TYR A 135 -2.87 7.39 0.29
C TYR A 135 -3.93 6.94 1.30
N ILE A 136 -4.41 7.84 2.14
CA ILE A 136 -5.38 7.49 3.20
C ILE A 136 -6.71 7.02 2.61
N PRO A 137 -7.39 7.77 1.72
CA PRO A 137 -8.67 7.35 1.15
C PRO A 137 -8.54 6.05 0.35
N GLU A 138 -7.49 5.88 -0.45
CA GLU A 138 -7.29 4.69 -1.28
C GLU A 138 -6.98 3.45 -0.44
N THR A 139 -6.13 3.58 0.57
CA THR A 139 -5.82 2.49 1.50
C THR A 139 -7.07 2.06 2.28
N ARG A 140 -7.84 3.03 2.80
CA ARG A 140 -9.10 2.72 3.47
C ARG A 140 -10.10 2.05 2.53
N ALA A 141 -10.29 2.57 1.33
CA ALA A 141 -11.20 1.97 0.34
C ALA A 141 -10.82 0.51 0.04
N PHE A 142 -9.53 0.22 -0.13
CA PHE A 142 -9.05 -1.13 -0.39
C PHE A 142 -9.32 -2.10 0.75
N PHE A 143 -8.98 -1.72 1.99
CA PHE A 143 -9.09 -2.61 3.14
C PHE A 143 -10.52 -2.69 3.69
N SER A 144 -11.30 -1.61 3.65
CA SER A 144 -12.71 -1.62 4.06
C SER A 144 -13.55 -2.63 3.27
N ALA A 145 -13.40 -2.65 1.95
CA ALA A 145 -14.12 -3.59 1.08
C ALA A 145 -13.78 -5.06 1.38
N ARG A 146 -12.60 -5.33 1.95
CA ARG A 146 -12.08 -6.68 2.22
C ARG A 146 -12.22 -7.11 3.68
N ALA A 147 -12.55 -6.18 4.58
CA ALA A 147 -12.54 -6.43 6.02
C ALA A 147 -13.46 -7.59 6.43
N ALA A 148 -14.67 -7.67 5.87
CA ALA A 148 -15.66 -8.69 6.22
C ALA A 148 -15.22 -10.13 5.88
N THR A 149 -14.43 -10.31 4.82
CA THR A 149 -13.97 -11.62 4.33
C THR A 149 -12.51 -11.91 4.64
N TRP A 150 -11.82 -11.02 5.39
CA TRP A 150 -10.38 -11.13 5.62
C TRP A 150 -9.97 -12.46 6.25
N ASP A 151 -10.69 -12.91 7.29
CA ASP A 151 -10.40 -14.17 7.98
C ASP A 151 -10.62 -15.40 7.11
N THR A 152 -11.65 -15.39 6.28
CA THR A 152 -11.96 -16.53 5.40
C THR A 152 -10.97 -16.67 4.26
N LYS A 153 -10.39 -15.55 3.81
CA LYS A 153 -9.45 -15.52 2.69
C LYS A 153 -8.06 -16.10 3.05
N PHE A 154 -7.60 -15.90 4.29
CA PHE A 154 -6.25 -16.26 4.69
C PHE A 154 -6.15 -17.55 5.50
N GLY A 155 -7.26 -18.26 5.74
CA GLY A 155 -7.28 -19.58 6.35
C GLY A 155 -6.73 -19.61 7.78
N ASN A 156 -6.15 -20.74 8.17
CA ASN A 156 -5.60 -20.96 9.51
C ASN A 156 -4.10 -20.63 9.57
N ASP A 157 -3.73 -19.36 9.47
CA ASP A 157 -2.35 -18.88 9.56
C ASP A 157 -1.95 -18.41 10.97
N LEU A 158 -2.87 -18.42 11.95
CA LEU A 158 -2.58 -18.03 13.34
C LEU A 158 -1.36 -18.73 13.95
N PRO A 159 -1.12 -20.03 13.71
CA PRO A 159 0.11 -20.69 14.19
C PRO A 159 1.40 -20.07 13.62
N ALA A 160 1.38 -19.58 12.37
CA ALA A 160 2.54 -18.91 11.77
C ALA A 160 2.83 -17.56 12.44
N TYR A 161 1.79 -16.79 12.79
CA TYR A 161 1.94 -15.57 13.60
C TYR A 161 2.56 -15.90 14.97
N ALA A 162 2.05 -16.91 15.65
CA ALA A 162 2.56 -17.32 16.96
C ALA A 162 4.03 -17.75 16.90
N ALA A 163 4.41 -18.52 15.89
CA ALA A 163 5.79 -18.96 15.69
C ALA A 163 6.74 -17.80 15.42
N ALA A 164 6.35 -16.84 14.57
CA ALA A 164 7.15 -15.65 14.27
C ALA A 164 7.35 -14.77 15.52
N ILE A 165 6.31 -14.56 16.31
CA ILE A 165 6.35 -13.77 17.53
C ILE A 165 7.21 -14.47 18.60
N ALA A 166 7.09 -15.78 18.75
CA ALA A 166 7.93 -16.55 19.67
C ALA A 166 9.42 -16.48 19.30
N GLN A 167 9.74 -16.55 18.00
CA GLN A 167 11.12 -16.45 17.52
C GLN A 167 11.72 -15.05 17.77
N ALA A 168 10.91 -14.00 17.81
CA ALA A 168 11.39 -12.64 18.05
C ALA A 168 11.80 -12.38 19.51
N CYS A 169 11.43 -13.23 20.44
CA CYS A 169 11.77 -13.09 21.87
C CYS A 169 11.41 -11.71 22.44
N ILE A 170 10.17 -11.27 22.23
CA ILE A 170 9.68 -10.00 22.78
C ILE A 170 9.79 -10.03 24.29
N PRO A 171 10.30 -8.98 24.96
CA PRO A 171 10.45 -8.96 26.42
C PRO A 171 9.12 -9.17 27.17
N GLU A 172 9.11 -10.05 28.16
CA GLU A 172 7.99 -10.14 29.10
C GLU A 172 7.76 -8.78 29.79
N HIS A 173 6.50 -8.50 30.08
CA HIS A 173 6.06 -7.21 30.67
C HIS A 173 6.33 -5.97 29.79
N GLY A 174 6.85 -6.16 28.58
CA GLY A 174 7.13 -5.07 27.64
C GLY A 174 5.86 -4.50 27.02
N THR A 175 6.02 -3.35 26.37
CA THR A 175 5.02 -2.72 25.52
C THR A 175 5.26 -3.10 24.06
N VAL A 176 4.29 -3.75 23.42
CA VAL A 176 4.34 -4.09 21.98
C VAL A 176 3.22 -3.38 21.22
N ILE A 177 3.57 -2.85 20.05
CA ILE A 177 2.62 -2.22 19.12
C ILE A 177 2.50 -3.09 17.88
N ASP A 178 1.28 -3.55 17.57
CA ASP A 178 0.91 -4.21 16.31
C ASP A 178 0.46 -3.14 15.31
N VAL A 179 1.30 -2.80 14.32
CA VAL A 179 1.05 -1.72 13.37
C VAL A 179 0.58 -2.27 12.04
N GLY A 180 -0.58 -1.81 11.58
CA GLY A 180 -1.32 -2.43 10.49
C GLY A 180 -1.95 -3.75 10.96
N CYS A 181 -2.54 -3.73 12.15
CA CYS A 181 -3.03 -4.93 12.85
C CYS A 181 -4.17 -5.66 12.12
N GLY A 182 -4.80 -5.02 11.12
CA GLY A 182 -5.95 -5.55 10.42
C GLY A 182 -7.06 -5.97 11.40
N ASN A 183 -7.53 -7.20 11.29
CA ASN A 183 -8.52 -7.77 12.18
C ASN A 183 -7.92 -8.41 13.46
N GLY A 184 -6.65 -8.11 13.79
CA GLY A 184 -6.01 -8.46 15.05
C GLY A 184 -5.47 -9.88 15.15
N ARG A 185 -5.02 -10.48 14.05
CA ARG A 185 -4.53 -11.89 14.02
C ARG A 185 -3.30 -12.12 14.90
N ALA A 186 -2.43 -11.13 15.07
CA ALA A 186 -1.25 -11.21 15.94
C ALA A 186 -1.57 -11.08 17.44
N LEU A 187 -2.68 -10.42 17.80
CA LEU A 187 -2.95 -10.00 19.18
C LEU A 187 -2.92 -11.11 20.23
N PRO A 188 -3.47 -12.32 19.99
CA PRO A 188 -3.38 -13.40 20.98
C PRO A 188 -1.94 -13.82 21.26
N ALA A 189 -1.11 -13.96 20.22
CA ALA A 189 0.28 -14.35 20.36
C ALA A 189 1.15 -13.25 20.99
N LEU A 190 0.89 -11.98 20.65
CA LEU A 190 1.56 -10.83 21.28
C LEU A 190 1.23 -10.75 22.77
N ARG A 191 -0.04 -10.96 23.16
CA ARG A 191 -0.43 -11.03 24.57
C ARG A 191 0.28 -12.16 25.30
N GLN A 192 0.39 -13.33 24.68
CA GLN A 192 1.13 -14.45 25.26
C GLN A 192 2.62 -14.10 25.45
N ALA A 193 3.24 -13.45 24.48
CA ALA A 193 4.66 -13.08 24.53
C ALA A 193 4.96 -12.08 25.65
N VAL A 194 4.16 -11.02 25.80
CA VAL A 194 4.41 -10.01 26.85
C VAL A 194 3.81 -10.40 28.22
N GLY A 195 3.04 -11.48 28.29
CA GLY A 195 2.40 -11.92 29.54
C GLY A 195 1.34 -10.95 30.07
N ALA A 196 0.78 -11.22 31.24
CA ALA A 196 -0.30 -10.45 31.84
C ALA A 196 0.10 -9.02 32.24
N GLY A 197 1.37 -8.82 32.61
CA GLY A 197 1.92 -7.53 33.01
C GLY A 197 2.35 -6.61 31.88
N GLY A 198 2.43 -7.13 30.63
CA GLY A 198 2.81 -6.32 29.48
C GLY A 198 1.66 -5.54 28.87
N THR A 199 1.98 -4.67 27.93
CA THR A 199 1.01 -3.85 27.19
C THR A 199 0.97 -4.24 25.71
N VAL A 200 -0.23 -4.44 25.17
CA VAL A 200 -0.45 -4.69 23.73
C VAL A 200 -1.31 -3.56 23.18
N ILE A 201 -0.81 -2.92 22.13
CA ILE A 201 -1.52 -1.85 21.42
C ILE A 201 -1.61 -2.28 19.96
N ALA A 202 -2.78 -2.11 19.35
CA ALA A 202 -3.04 -2.43 17.95
C ALA A 202 -3.44 -1.17 17.20
N VAL A 203 -2.78 -0.92 16.08
CA VAL A 203 -3.01 0.27 15.25
C VAL A 203 -3.40 -0.16 13.84
N ASP A 204 -4.45 0.43 13.31
CA ASP A 204 -4.80 0.29 11.89
C ASP A 204 -5.36 1.61 11.35
N LEU A 205 -5.20 1.82 10.04
CA LEU A 205 -5.74 2.99 9.35
C LEU A 205 -7.23 2.84 9.03
N THR A 206 -7.74 1.59 9.00
CA THR A 206 -9.06 1.23 8.51
C THR A 206 -10.04 0.94 9.65
N PRO A 207 -11.10 1.76 9.82
CA PRO A 207 -12.08 1.55 10.90
C PRO A 207 -12.76 0.18 10.86
N GLU A 208 -13.01 -0.37 9.65
CA GLU A 208 -13.65 -1.68 9.44
C GLU A 208 -12.76 -2.81 9.97
N MET A 209 -11.46 -2.73 9.75
CA MET A 209 -10.49 -3.68 10.29
C MET A 209 -10.51 -3.67 11.82
N LEU A 210 -10.45 -2.49 12.43
CA LEU A 210 -10.50 -2.35 13.89
C LEU A 210 -11.83 -2.84 14.47
N ARG A 211 -12.96 -2.63 13.78
CA ARG A 211 -14.25 -3.21 14.20
C ARG A 211 -14.19 -4.73 14.27
N ASN A 212 -13.58 -5.38 13.29
CA ASN A 212 -13.40 -6.82 13.25
C ASN A 212 -12.36 -7.31 14.28
N ALA A 213 -11.34 -6.49 14.60
CA ALA A 213 -10.35 -6.80 15.63
C ALA A 213 -10.90 -6.78 17.06
N ARG A 214 -12.08 -6.21 17.31
CA ARG A 214 -12.61 -5.97 18.68
C ARG A 214 -12.67 -7.21 19.56
N ALA A 215 -13.09 -8.36 19.02
CA ALA A 215 -13.20 -9.59 19.82
C ALA A 215 -11.81 -10.07 20.25
N ARG A 216 -10.85 -10.14 19.31
CA ARG A 216 -9.46 -10.50 19.59
C ARG A 216 -8.77 -9.47 20.51
N GLY A 217 -9.05 -8.18 20.28
CA GLY A 217 -8.54 -7.08 21.10
C GLY A 217 -8.97 -7.20 22.56
N ARG A 218 -10.25 -7.47 22.83
CA ARG A 218 -10.75 -7.71 24.20
C ARG A 218 -10.11 -8.94 24.84
N ALA A 219 -10.05 -10.06 24.11
CA ALA A 219 -9.43 -11.29 24.59
C ALA A 219 -7.94 -11.10 24.92
N ALA A 220 -7.23 -10.35 24.09
CA ALA A 220 -5.82 -10.03 24.28
C ALA A 220 -5.60 -8.82 25.23
N ARG A 221 -6.63 -8.18 25.74
CA ARG A 221 -6.54 -6.93 26.53
C ARG A 221 -5.69 -5.88 25.80
N ALA A 222 -5.92 -5.73 24.48
CA ALA A 222 -5.19 -4.80 23.63
C ALA A 222 -5.97 -3.50 23.45
N GLY A 223 -5.27 -2.36 23.50
CA GLY A 223 -5.80 -1.07 23.07
C GLY A 223 -5.90 -1.03 21.54
N LEU A 224 -7.07 -0.64 20.99
CA LEU A 224 -7.25 -0.47 19.53
C LEU A 224 -7.25 1.02 19.17
N ILE A 225 -6.38 1.43 18.26
CA ILE A 225 -6.18 2.83 17.89
C ILE A 225 -6.30 2.99 16.36
N LEU A 226 -7.16 3.92 15.94
CA LEU A 226 -7.26 4.34 14.55
C LEU A 226 -6.18 5.39 14.27
N ALA A 227 -5.12 5.02 13.53
CA ALA A 227 -4.05 5.94 13.19
C ALA A 227 -3.32 5.54 11.90
N ASP A 228 -2.63 6.52 11.32
CA ASP A 228 -1.73 6.35 10.19
C ASP A 228 -0.33 6.01 10.71
N VAL A 229 0.27 4.94 10.18
CA VAL A 229 1.64 4.53 10.53
C VAL A 229 2.67 5.63 10.24
N ARG A 230 2.41 6.50 9.27
CA ARG A 230 3.30 7.61 8.91
C ARG A 230 3.37 8.69 10.00
N GLN A 231 2.38 8.71 10.93
CA GLN A 231 2.29 9.64 12.05
C GLN A 231 1.68 8.93 13.28
N LEU A 232 2.43 7.99 13.85
CA LEU A 232 1.96 7.24 15.03
C LEU A 232 1.78 8.15 16.25
N PRO A 233 0.63 8.09 16.95
CA PRO A 233 0.30 8.97 18.08
C PRO A 233 0.95 8.52 19.39
N PHE A 234 2.21 8.10 19.34
CA PHE A 234 2.97 7.64 20.50
C PHE A 234 4.22 8.49 20.70
N ALA A 235 4.65 8.61 21.93
CA ALA A 235 5.92 9.23 22.28
C ALA A 235 7.09 8.45 21.65
N SER A 236 8.22 9.15 21.42
CA SER A 236 9.44 8.49 20.98
C SER A 236 9.93 7.53 22.06
N ALA A 237 10.49 6.40 21.64
CA ALA A 237 11.07 5.39 22.53
C ALA A 237 10.09 4.82 23.59
N SER A 238 8.80 4.71 23.24
CA SER A 238 7.74 4.25 24.16
C SER A 238 7.40 2.76 24.04
N ALA A 239 7.90 2.07 23.01
CA ALA A 239 7.65 0.65 22.76
C ALA A 239 8.91 -0.19 22.89
N ASP A 240 8.78 -1.40 23.45
CA ASP A 240 9.83 -2.42 23.50
C ASP A 240 9.93 -3.19 22.19
N ALA A 241 8.80 -3.36 21.52
CA ALA A 241 8.73 -4.02 20.22
C ALA A 241 7.62 -3.43 19.35
N VAL A 242 7.84 -3.47 18.04
CA VAL A 242 6.83 -3.23 17.02
C VAL A 242 6.71 -4.46 16.14
N PHE A 243 5.48 -4.94 15.99
CA PHE A 243 5.12 -6.00 15.05
C PHE A 243 4.36 -5.39 13.86
N ALA A 244 4.71 -5.81 12.64
CA ALA A 244 4.06 -5.33 11.43
C ALA A 244 3.92 -6.46 10.40
N ALA A 245 2.71 -6.97 10.23
CA ALA A 245 2.42 -8.03 9.27
C ALA A 245 1.84 -7.47 7.99
N GLY A 246 2.53 -7.69 6.85
CA GLY A 246 2.06 -7.26 5.53
C GLY A 246 1.95 -5.75 5.34
N LEU A 247 2.58 -4.93 6.19
CA LEU A 247 2.42 -3.47 6.19
C LEU A 247 3.31 -2.76 5.18
N ILE A 248 4.61 -3.07 5.15
CA ILE A 248 5.65 -2.25 4.49
C ILE A 248 5.40 -2.09 2.99
N THR A 249 4.91 -3.12 2.32
CA THR A 249 4.61 -3.10 0.88
C THR A 249 3.40 -2.24 0.51
N HIS A 250 2.63 -1.79 1.49
CA HIS A 250 1.48 -0.90 1.29
C HIS A 250 1.81 0.57 1.54
N LEU A 251 3.01 0.88 1.99
CA LEU A 251 3.42 2.26 2.25
C LEU A 251 3.93 2.93 0.97
N PRO A 252 3.60 4.19 0.72
CA PRO A 252 4.12 4.94 -0.42
C PRO A 252 5.64 5.19 -0.31
N ASP A 253 6.16 5.25 0.92
CA ASP A 253 7.57 5.35 1.26
C ASP A 253 7.85 4.38 2.42
N ALA A 254 8.41 3.21 2.07
CA ALA A 254 8.75 2.17 3.05
C ALA A 254 9.80 2.65 4.07
N GLU A 255 10.78 3.46 3.64
CA GLU A 255 11.83 3.95 4.53
C GLU A 255 11.30 4.98 5.51
N ALA A 256 10.42 5.89 5.08
CA ALA A 256 9.73 6.82 5.99
C ALA A 256 8.88 6.07 7.02
N GLY A 257 8.17 5.00 6.60
CA GLY A 257 7.47 4.12 7.52
C GLY A 257 8.40 3.48 8.55
N LEU A 258 9.51 2.89 8.10
CA LEU A 258 10.51 2.30 9.00
C LEU A 258 11.11 3.33 9.97
N ARG A 259 11.31 4.59 9.56
CA ARG A 259 11.74 5.69 10.46
C ARG A 259 10.70 5.99 11.54
N GLN A 260 9.40 5.97 11.19
CA GLN A 260 8.34 6.15 12.18
C GLN A 260 8.27 5.00 13.19
N LEU A 261 8.41 3.76 12.73
CA LEU A 261 8.49 2.59 13.62
C LEU A 261 9.72 2.71 14.54
N ALA A 262 10.86 3.17 14.01
CA ALA A 262 12.06 3.42 14.79
C ALA A 262 11.86 4.51 15.85
N ARG A 263 11.16 5.59 15.50
CA ARG A 263 10.90 6.69 16.45
C ARG A 263 10.18 6.22 17.71
N VAL A 264 9.16 5.39 17.55
CA VAL A 264 8.35 4.92 18.69
C VAL A 264 9.00 3.79 19.47
N THR A 265 9.97 3.07 18.88
CA THR A 265 10.67 1.97 19.51
C THR A 265 11.87 2.49 20.29
N ARG A 266 12.09 2.02 21.50
CA ARG A 266 13.26 2.38 22.32
C ARG A 266 14.58 1.84 21.70
N PRO A 267 15.74 2.43 21.99
CA PRO A 267 17.02 1.82 21.67
C PRO A 267 17.12 0.39 22.25
N GLY A 268 17.60 -0.54 21.43
CA GLY A 268 17.62 -1.97 21.77
C GLY A 268 16.28 -2.70 21.60
N GLY A 269 15.19 -1.98 21.31
CA GLY A 269 13.87 -2.58 21.04
C GLY A 269 13.79 -3.25 19.66
N LEU A 270 12.74 -4.00 19.42
CA LEU A 270 12.60 -4.91 18.30
C LEU A 270 11.62 -4.38 17.24
N LEU A 271 11.96 -4.61 15.97
CA LEU A 271 11.03 -4.57 14.83
C LEU A 271 10.87 -5.98 14.29
N ILE A 272 9.63 -6.43 14.15
CA ILE A 272 9.29 -7.73 13.57
C ILE A 272 8.43 -7.48 12.33
N LEU A 273 8.97 -7.73 11.14
CA LEU A 273 8.25 -7.71 9.86
C LEU A 273 7.87 -9.14 9.50
N PHE A 274 6.59 -9.38 9.23
CA PHE A 274 6.07 -10.71 9.02
C PHE A 274 5.07 -10.78 7.86
N HIS A 275 5.03 -11.92 7.18
CA HIS A 275 3.92 -12.33 6.33
C HIS A 275 3.81 -13.86 6.33
N PRO A 276 2.59 -14.46 6.36
CA PRO A 276 2.39 -15.93 6.39
C PRO A 276 2.66 -16.62 5.04
N SER A 277 3.34 -15.98 4.13
CA SER A 277 3.88 -16.51 2.87
C SER A 277 5.14 -15.74 2.53
N GLY A 278 6.14 -16.42 1.96
CA GLY A 278 7.32 -15.75 1.42
C GLY A 278 6.99 -14.90 0.19
N ARG A 279 7.91 -14.03 -0.18
CA ARG A 279 7.75 -13.07 -1.27
C ARG A 279 7.46 -13.76 -2.62
N ALA A 280 8.18 -14.84 -2.93
CA ALA A 280 8.00 -15.60 -4.17
C ALA A 280 6.60 -16.25 -4.23
N ALA A 281 6.16 -16.89 -3.14
CA ALA A 281 4.84 -17.51 -3.06
C ALA A 281 3.72 -16.45 -3.14
N LEU A 282 3.92 -15.28 -2.54
CA LEU A 282 2.96 -14.17 -2.61
C LEU A 282 2.90 -13.58 -4.02
N ALA A 283 4.05 -13.38 -4.68
CA ALA A 283 4.12 -12.90 -6.05
C ALA A 283 3.41 -13.86 -7.02
N ALA A 284 3.71 -15.16 -6.92
CA ALA A 284 3.05 -16.19 -7.72
C ALA A 284 1.53 -16.21 -7.53
N ARG A 285 1.05 -16.09 -6.28
CA ARG A 285 -0.39 -16.00 -5.97
C ARG A 285 -1.08 -14.82 -6.63
N HIS A 286 -0.35 -13.71 -6.82
CA HIS A 286 -0.84 -12.50 -7.45
C HIS A 286 -0.51 -12.44 -8.95
N GLY A 287 0.05 -13.52 -9.54
CA GLY A 287 0.40 -13.60 -10.96
C GLY A 287 1.42 -12.55 -11.39
N ARG A 288 2.31 -12.10 -10.50
CA ARG A 288 3.34 -11.11 -10.80
C ARG A 288 4.75 -11.67 -10.68
N ALA A 289 5.67 -11.09 -11.40
CA ALA A 289 7.09 -11.38 -11.22
C ALA A 289 7.60 -10.86 -9.85
N LEU A 290 8.65 -11.49 -9.35
CA LEU A 290 9.36 -11.03 -8.16
C LEU A 290 10.39 -9.98 -8.60
N GLU A 291 10.25 -8.75 -8.11
CA GLU A 291 11.16 -7.66 -8.43
C GLU A 291 12.35 -7.65 -7.45
N PRO A 292 13.60 -7.45 -7.94
CA PRO A 292 14.80 -7.52 -7.11
C PRO A 292 14.93 -6.35 -6.13
N ASP A 293 14.28 -5.23 -6.39
CA ASP A 293 14.31 -3.99 -5.62
C ASP A 293 13.06 -3.74 -4.77
N GLU A 294 12.15 -4.71 -4.69
CA GLU A 294 10.99 -4.62 -3.78
C GLU A 294 11.40 -4.23 -2.35
N PRO A 295 10.56 -3.48 -1.62
CA PRO A 295 10.88 -3.02 -0.26
C PRO A 295 11.32 -4.12 0.72
N LEU A 296 10.81 -5.35 0.55
CA LEU A 296 11.17 -6.51 1.37
C LEU A 296 12.26 -7.40 0.76
N ALA A 297 12.82 -7.07 -0.43
CA ALA A 297 13.98 -7.77 -0.95
C ALA A 297 15.19 -7.59 -0.01
N ALA A 298 16.00 -8.62 0.17
CA ALA A 298 17.07 -8.63 1.19
C ALA A 298 17.98 -7.38 1.14
N ALA A 299 18.49 -7.03 -0.04
CA ALA A 299 19.37 -5.87 -0.19
C ALA A 299 18.61 -4.54 0.04
N SER A 300 17.37 -4.42 -0.43
CA SER A 300 16.53 -3.23 -0.26
C SER A 300 16.14 -3.05 1.21
N LEU A 301 15.67 -4.11 1.87
CA LEU A 301 15.31 -4.07 3.27
C LEU A 301 16.52 -3.77 4.16
N GLN A 302 17.68 -4.35 3.87
CA GLN A 302 18.91 -4.07 4.63
C GLN A 302 19.33 -2.60 4.51
N ARG A 303 19.22 -2.00 3.33
CA ARG A 303 19.49 -0.56 3.14
C ARG A 303 18.50 0.31 3.89
N SER A 304 17.20 0.10 3.66
CA SER A 304 16.15 0.94 4.24
C SER A 304 16.07 0.83 5.76
N THR A 305 16.23 -0.37 6.32
CA THR A 305 16.31 -0.57 7.78
C THR A 305 17.51 0.16 8.37
N ARG A 306 18.71 0.02 7.77
CA ARG A 306 19.91 0.72 8.23
C ARG A 306 19.73 2.24 8.20
N ASN A 307 19.18 2.79 7.10
CA ASN A 307 18.93 4.23 6.95
C ASN A 307 17.89 4.74 7.96
N ALA A 308 16.94 3.89 8.33
CA ALA A 308 15.91 4.18 9.32
C ALA A 308 16.37 3.96 10.78
N GLY A 309 17.63 3.58 11.01
CA GLY A 309 18.21 3.40 12.34
C GLY A 309 17.96 2.03 12.97
N TRP A 310 17.77 1.00 12.15
CA TRP A 310 17.65 -0.39 12.55
C TRP A 310 18.91 -1.19 12.19
N GLN A 311 19.15 -2.25 12.92
CA GLN A 311 20.10 -3.30 12.55
C GLN A 311 19.32 -4.58 12.29
N LEU A 312 19.26 -5.00 11.02
CA LEU A 312 18.65 -6.26 10.62
C LEU A 312 19.46 -7.43 11.20
N THR A 313 18.81 -8.30 11.97
CA THR A 313 19.43 -9.45 12.65
C THR A 313 18.97 -10.78 12.06
N THR A 314 17.75 -10.83 11.54
CA THR A 314 17.17 -12.02 10.91
C THR A 314 16.52 -11.63 9.60
N TYR A 315 16.72 -12.45 8.58
CA TYR A 315 16.01 -12.37 7.31
C TYR A 315 15.71 -13.80 6.84
N ASP A 316 14.44 -14.16 6.78
CA ASP A 316 13.93 -15.45 6.35
C ASP A 316 12.81 -15.23 5.34
N ASP A 317 13.04 -15.60 4.08
CA ASP A 317 12.11 -15.50 2.97
C ASP A 317 11.86 -16.88 2.37
N ALA A 318 11.33 -17.77 3.21
CA ALA A 318 10.95 -19.12 2.80
C ALA A 318 9.58 -19.11 2.11
N GLU A 319 9.25 -20.17 1.37
CA GLU A 319 7.95 -20.30 0.70
C GLU A 319 6.78 -20.14 1.68
N SER A 320 6.90 -20.70 2.87
CA SER A 320 5.83 -20.75 3.89
C SER A 320 5.74 -19.52 4.77
N ARG A 321 6.69 -18.59 4.72
CA ARG A 321 6.67 -17.34 5.48
C ARG A 321 7.74 -16.34 5.01
N PHE A 322 7.49 -15.09 5.30
CA PHE A 322 8.49 -14.04 5.36
C PHE A 322 8.65 -13.58 6.82
N LEU A 323 9.87 -13.52 7.33
CA LEU A 323 10.17 -12.99 8.65
C LEU A 323 11.47 -12.19 8.61
N ALA A 324 11.42 -10.94 9.01
CA ALA A 324 12.62 -10.15 9.26
C ALA A 324 12.55 -9.52 10.66
N ILE A 325 13.64 -9.65 11.42
CA ILE A 325 13.78 -9.07 12.76
C ILE A 325 14.93 -8.08 12.74
N ALA A 326 14.71 -6.92 13.31
CA ALA A 326 15.72 -5.90 13.46
C ALA A 326 15.71 -5.31 14.87
N THR A 327 16.88 -4.84 15.31
CA THR A 327 17.05 -4.16 16.59
C THR A 327 17.25 -2.67 16.37
N ARG A 328 16.61 -1.84 17.18
CA ARG A 328 16.74 -0.38 17.14
C ARG A 328 18.15 0.02 17.66
N ARG A 329 18.88 0.79 16.85
CA ARG A 329 20.19 1.34 17.23
C ARG A 329 20.08 2.51 18.19
#